data_f959942a1cad3fa424a2955f50337fd1
#
_entry.id   f959942a1cad3fa424a2955f50337fd1
#
_cell.length_a   1.000
_cell.length_b   1.000
_cell.length_c   1.000
_cell.angle_alpha   90.00
_cell.angle_beta   90.00
_cell.angle_gamma   90.00
#
_symmetry.space_group_name_H-M   'P 1'
#
loop_
_entity.id
_entity.type
_entity.pdbx_description
1 polymer ?
#
loop_
_entity_poly.entity_id
_entity_poly.type
_entity_poly.pdbx_seq_one_letter_code
_entity_poly.pdbx_strand_id
1 'polypeptide(L)'
;MRLAYDPSHYRDNTNLKDTIDTVARLGYEYVELSPRKDFIWFYEYPKVDKGLIKDLKRYCSDAGVKISSVLPVQQWSSPNEEERQAAVRNWKRCIEITSELGV
;
A
#
# COMPACT_ATOMS: atom_id res chain seq x y z
N MET A 1 -10.80 -16.86 12.66
CA MET A 1 -10.44 -16.45 11.28
C MET A 1 -10.46 -14.92 11.22
N ARG A 2 -9.44 -14.34 10.62
CA ARG A 2 -9.33 -12.89 10.46
C ARG A 2 -9.57 -12.53 8.99
N LEU A 3 -10.34 -11.47 8.76
CA LEU A 3 -10.66 -10.99 7.42
C LEU A 3 -9.98 -9.66 7.17
N ALA A 4 -9.33 -9.54 6.02
CA ALA A 4 -8.80 -8.30 5.53
C ALA A 4 -9.68 -7.75 4.40
N TYR A 5 -9.82 -6.44 4.34
CA TYR A 5 -10.54 -5.78 3.26
C TYR A 5 -9.57 -5.40 2.14
N ASP A 6 -9.90 -5.77 0.92
CA ASP A 6 -9.18 -5.34 -0.29
C ASP A 6 -9.87 -4.10 -0.88
N PRO A 7 -9.25 -2.91 -0.82
CA PRO A 7 -9.86 -1.68 -1.31
C PRO A 7 -9.73 -1.47 -2.80
N SER A 8 -9.26 -2.44 -3.57
CA SER A 8 -9.05 -2.30 -5.02
C SER A 8 -10.32 -1.95 -5.79
N HIS A 9 -11.50 -2.24 -5.23
CA HIS A 9 -12.80 -1.90 -5.81
C HIS A 9 -13.13 -0.41 -5.74
N TYR A 10 -12.56 0.32 -4.79
CA TYR A 10 -12.78 1.76 -4.65
C TYR A 10 -11.78 2.50 -5.53
N ARG A 11 -12.14 2.62 -6.79
CA ARG A 11 -11.32 3.33 -7.77
C ARG A 11 -11.61 4.84 -7.69
N ASP A 12 -10.58 5.62 -7.84
CA ASP A 12 -10.54 7.02 -8.28
C ASP A 12 -11.21 8.10 -7.41
N ASN A 13 -12.17 7.83 -6.54
CA ASN A 13 -12.92 8.85 -5.81
C ASN A 13 -12.63 8.92 -4.31
N THR A 14 -11.79 8.03 -3.78
CA THR A 14 -11.44 8.03 -2.36
C THR A 14 -9.92 8.02 -2.21
N ASN A 15 -9.42 8.82 -1.28
CA ASN A 15 -8.02 8.75 -0.89
C ASN A 15 -7.79 7.60 0.11
N LEU A 16 -6.53 7.28 0.36
CA LEU A 16 -6.16 6.17 1.24
C LEU A 16 -6.71 6.32 2.65
N LYS A 17 -6.72 7.54 3.19
CA LYS A 17 -7.27 7.82 4.53
C LYS A 17 -8.77 7.56 4.60
N ASP A 18 -9.52 8.01 3.61
CA ASP A 18 -10.97 7.76 3.53
C ASP A 18 -11.26 6.26 3.41
N THR A 19 -10.41 5.52 2.69
CA THR A 19 -10.50 4.07 2.59
C THR A 19 -10.29 3.40 3.94
N ILE A 20 -9.29 3.81 4.70
CA ILE A 20 -9.02 3.30 6.05
C ILE A 20 -10.19 3.58 6.98
N ASP A 21 -10.73 4.79 6.94
CA ASP A 21 -11.91 5.16 7.74
C ASP A 21 -13.13 4.31 7.39
N THR A 22 -13.34 4.05 6.10
CA THR A 22 -14.42 3.20 5.62
C THR A 22 -14.26 1.75 6.10
N VAL A 23 -13.05 1.21 5.99
CA VAL A 23 -12.72 -0.14 6.48
C VAL A 23 -13.00 -0.27 7.96
N ALA A 24 -12.56 0.72 8.75
CA ALA A 24 -12.83 0.77 10.19
C ALA A 24 -14.31 0.83 10.50
N ARG A 25 -15.06 1.68 9.81
CA ARG A 25 -16.52 1.85 9.99
C ARG A 25 -17.29 0.58 9.64
N LEU A 26 -16.81 -0.20 8.65
CA LEU A 26 -17.40 -1.47 8.27
C LEU A 26 -17.09 -2.61 9.26
N GLY A 27 -16.22 -2.37 10.24
CA GLY A 27 -15.87 -3.34 11.26
C GLY A 27 -14.73 -4.29 10.91
N TYR A 28 -14.00 -4.02 9.84
CA TYR A 28 -12.80 -4.79 9.50
C TYR A 28 -11.61 -4.33 10.34
N GLU A 29 -10.85 -5.27 10.86
CA GLU A 29 -9.62 -5.00 11.60
C GLU A 29 -8.39 -4.90 10.70
N TYR A 30 -8.47 -5.43 9.48
CA TYR A 30 -7.35 -5.54 8.55
C TYR A 30 -7.71 -4.98 7.20
N VAL A 31 -6.71 -4.36 6.56
CA VAL A 31 -6.78 -3.87 5.19
C VAL A 31 -5.56 -4.36 4.42
N GLU A 32 -5.77 -4.78 3.18
CA GLU A 32 -4.69 -5.01 2.23
C GLU A 32 -4.39 -3.71 1.48
N LEU A 33 -3.12 -3.40 1.34
CA LEU A 33 -2.69 -2.30 0.48
C LEU A 33 -2.50 -2.83 -0.95
N SER A 34 -3.60 -2.84 -1.69
CA SER A 34 -3.65 -3.24 -3.09
C SER A 34 -3.18 -2.12 -4.03
N PRO A 35 -2.89 -2.43 -5.30
CA PRO A 35 -2.31 -1.45 -6.23
C PRO A 35 -3.33 -0.39 -6.64
N ARG A 36 -3.45 0.64 -5.85
CA ARG A 36 -4.23 1.85 -6.11
C ARG A 36 -3.31 3.00 -6.49
N LYS A 37 -3.84 3.94 -7.25
CA LYS A 37 -3.08 5.13 -7.68
C LYS A 37 -2.54 5.94 -6.51
N ASP A 38 -3.32 6.06 -5.44
CA ASP A 38 -2.96 6.78 -4.24
C ASP A 38 -1.95 6.03 -3.36
N PHE A 39 -1.71 4.76 -3.63
CA PHE A 39 -0.75 3.95 -2.90
C PHE A 39 0.48 3.53 -3.74
N ILE A 40 0.35 3.42 -5.06
CA ILE A 40 1.44 3.03 -5.96
C ILE A 40 2.69 3.90 -5.75
N TRP A 41 2.53 5.20 -5.56
CA TRP A 41 3.65 6.12 -5.37
C TRP A 41 4.45 5.89 -4.08
N PHE A 42 3.89 5.16 -3.10
CA PHE A 42 4.64 4.79 -1.90
C PHE A 42 5.81 3.87 -2.20
N TYR A 43 5.68 2.98 -3.14
CA TYR A 43 6.73 2.04 -3.51
C TYR A 43 7.42 2.32 -4.84
N GLU A 44 7.04 3.38 -5.53
CA GLU A 44 7.81 3.86 -6.68
C GLU A 44 9.02 4.65 -6.22
N TYR A 45 10.19 4.09 -6.49
CA TYR A 45 11.44 4.76 -6.18
C TYR A 45 11.63 6.01 -7.05
N PRO A 46 12.09 7.15 -6.52
CA PRO A 46 12.55 7.45 -5.15
C PRO A 46 11.53 8.22 -4.28
N LYS A 47 10.28 8.19 -4.61
CA LYS A 47 9.28 9.22 -4.22
C LYS A 47 8.83 9.22 -2.77
N VAL A 48 8.89 8.10 -2.04
CA VAL A 48 8.32 8.10 -0.69
C VAL A 48 9.36 8.46 0.37
N ASP A 49 9.01 9.34 1.29
CA ASP A 49 9.81 9.64 2.45
C ASP A 49 9.31 8.91 3.72
N LYS A 50 10.17 8.87 4.72
CA LYS A 50 9.86 8.20 5.98
C LYS A 50 8.75 8.89 6.78
N GLY A 51 8.55 10.17 6.59
CA GLY A 51 7.49 10.94 7.25
C GLY A 51 6.11 10.46 6.80
N LEU A 52 5.93 10.24 5.51
CA LEU A 52 4.68 9.74 4.94
C LEU A 52 4.36 8.32 5.43
N ILE A 53 5.37 7.46 5.55
CA ILE A 53 5.21 6.10 6.08
C ILE A 53 4.78 6.15 7.55
N LYS A 54 5.41 7.01 8.34
CA LYS A 54 5.01 7.21 9.75
C LYS A 54 3.58 7.72 9.88
N ASP A 55 3.19 8.66 9.03
CA ASP A 55 1.83 9.22 9.05
C ASP A 55 0.79 8.16 8.71
N LEU A 56 1.04 7.34 7.70
CA LEU A 56 0.15 6.24 7.36
C LEU A 56 0.04 5.24 8.51
N LYS A 57 1.16 4.85 9.09
CA LYS A 57 1.20 3.91 10.22
C LYS A 57 0.40 4.44 11.41
N ARG A 58 0.59 5.70 11.76
CA ARG A 58 -0.15 6.35 12.84
C ARG A 58 -1.64 6.43 12.52
N TYR A 59 -1.99 6.79 11.30
CA TYR A 59 -3.38 6.90 10.88
C TYR A 59 -4.12 5.56 10.99
N CYS A 60 -3.50 4.48 10.53
CA CYS A 60 -4.05 3.13 10.69
C CYS A 60 -4.22 2.76 12.17
N SER A 61 -3.22 3.06 12.99
CA SER A 61 -3.28 2.81 14.44
C SER A 61 -4.42 3.57 15.11
N ASP A 62 -4.59 4.85 14.79
CA ASP A 62 -5.65 5.68 15.35
C ASP A 62 -7.05 5.21 14.91
N ALA A 63 -7.18 4.69 13.70
CA ALA A 63 -8.43 4.13 13.19
C ALA A 63 -8.72 2.70 13.69
N GLY A 64 -7.76 2.05 14.36
CA GLY A 64 -7.89 0.67 14.81
C GLY A 64 -7.81 -0.36 13.69
N VAL A 65 -7.15 -0.02 12.58
CA VAL A 65 -6.98 -0.90 11.42
C VAL A 65 -5.52 -1.28 11.28
N LYS A 66 -5.26 -2.54 10.97
CA LYS A 66 -3.91 -3.07 10.71
C LYS A 66 -3.76 -3.40 9.23
N ILE A 67 -2.56 -3.19 8.72
CA ILE A 67 -2.22 -3.60 7.37
C ILE A 67 -1.87 -5.09 7.40
N SER A 68 -2.61 -5.89 6.63
CA SER A 68 -2.40 -7.35 6.58
C SER A 68 -1.33 -7.75 5.58
N SER A 69 -1.30 -7.05 4.46
CA SER A 69 -0.42 -7.37 3.33
C SER A 69 -0.30 -6.16 2.41
N VAL A 70 0.74 -6.20 1.60
CA VAL A 70 0.97 -5.23 0.53
C VAL A 70 1.06 -5.99 -0.79
N LEU A 71 0.25 -5.62 -1.75
CA LEU A 71 0.21 -6.25 -3.08
C LEU A 71 0.69 -5.27 -4.15
N PRO A 72 1.98 -5.26 -4.48
CA PRO A 72 2.47 -4.46 -5.59
C PRO A 72 2.26 -5.18 -6.93
N VAL A 73 2.01 -4.40 -7.98
CA VAL A 73 1.99 -4.90 -9.35
C VAL A 73 3.14 -4.26 -10.11
N GLN A 74 4.03 -5.08 -10.64
CA GLN A 74 5.24 -4.64 -11.34
C GLN A 74 5.37 -5.34 -12.70
N GLN A 75 6.02 -4.67 -13.64
CA GLN A 75 6.22 -5.17 -15.01
C GLN A 75 7.44 -6.11 -15.13
N TRP A 76 7.41 -7.22 -14.43
CA TRP A 76 8.50 -8.20 -14.37
C TRP A 76 8.89 -8.80 -15.72
N SER A 77 7.89 -9.05 -16.55
CA SER A 77 8.03 -9.75 -17.82
C SER A 77 8.00 -8.82 -19.02
N SER A 78 8.17 -7.52 -18.81
CA SER A 78 8.23 -6.57 -19.92
C SER A 78 9.37 -6.92 -20.88
N PRO A 79 9.18 -6.79 -22.19
CA PRO A 79 10.27 -6.91 -23.17
C PRO A 79 11.27 -5.75 -23.08
N ASN A 80 10.91 -4.67 -22.39
CA ASN A 80 11.75 -3.51 -22.18
C ASN A 80 12.64 -3.70 -20.95
N GLU A 81 13.96 -3.68 -21.15
CA GLU A 81 14.95 -3.87 -20.09
C GLU A 81 14.84 -2.83 -18.98
N GLU A 82 14.61 -1.57 -19.34
CA GLU A 82 14.48 -0.48 -18.39
C GLU A 82 13.26 -0.66 -17.49
N GLU A 83 12.14 -1.12 -18.03
CA GLU A 83 10.95 -1.45 -17.25
C GLU A 83 11.19 -2.61 -16.29
N ARG A 84 11.91 -3.65 -16.72
CA ARG A 84 12.26 -4.78 -15.83
C ARG A 84 13.14 -4.33 -14.69
N GLN A 85 14.14 -3.49 -14.97
CA GLN A 85 15.02 -2.95 -13.93
C GLN A 85 14.27 -2.02 -12.98
N ALA A 86 13.36 -1.21 -13.50
CA ALA A 86 12.49 -0.37 -12.68
C ALA A 86 11.59 -1.24 -11.77
N ALA A 87 11.05 -2.33 -12.28
CA ALA A 87 10.26 -3.28 -11.48
C ALA A 87 11.07 -3.85 -10.30
N VAL A 88 12.33 -4.20 -10.52
CA VAL A 88 13.22 -4.68 -9.45
C VAL A 88 13.44 -3.60 -8.38
N ARG A 89 13.74 -2.37 -8.80
CA ARG A 89 13.97 -1.25 -7.86
C ARG A 89 12.71 -0.97 -7.03
N ASN A 90 11.56 -0.92 -7.68
CA ASN A 90 10.29 -0.65 -7.02
C ASN A 90 9.90 -1.78 -6.06
N TRP A 91 10.19 -3.03 -6.44
CA TRP A 91 9.94 -4.18 -5.57
C TRP A 91 10.79 -4.15 -4.31
N LYS A 92 12.07 -3.85 -4.45
CA LYS A 92 12.97 -3.68 -3.29
C LYS A 92 12.45 -2.57 -2.37
N ARG A 93 12.04 -1.46 -2.95
CA ARG A 93 11.47 -0.34 -2.20
C ARG A 93 10.18 -0.74 -1.49
N CYS A 94 9.34 -1.51 -2.15
CA CYS A 94 8.10 -2.03 -1.55
C CYS A 94 8.39 -2.89 -0.32
N ILE A 95 9.41 -3.75 -0.38
CA ILE A 95 9.83 -4.57 0.77
C ILE A 95 10.28 -3.70 1.94
N GLU A 96 11.08 -2.68 1.67
CA GLU A 96 11.53 -1.72 2.71
C GLU A 96 10.34 -1.03 3.38
N ILE A 97 9.40 -0.51 2.58
CA ILE A 97 8.21 0.17 3.09
C ILE A 97 7.33 -0.78 3.90
N THR A 98 7.14 -2.00 3.42
CA THR A 98 6.36 -3.03 4.12
C THR A 98 6.97 -3.32 5.50
N SER A 99 8.28 -3.43 5.56
CA SER A 99 8.99 -3.60 6.82
C SER A 99 8.83 -2.39 7.74
N GLU A 100 8.93 -1.18 7.23
CA GLU A 100 8.75 0.05 8.02
C GLU A 100 7.32 0.20 8.53
N LEU A 101 6.32 -0.27 7.78
CA LEU A 101 4.92 -0.30 8.21
C LEU A 101 4.64 -1.37 9.28
N GLY A 102 5.55 -2.30 9.48
CA GLY A 102 5.39 -3.36 10.46
C GLY A 102 4.48 -4.49 10.00
N VAL A 103 4.41 -4.71 8.72
CA VAL A 103 3.58 -5.77 8.10
C VAL A 103 4.33 -7.09 8.05
#